data_79177be7780c470fd836e3cbd1b3a1dd
#
_entry.id   79177be7780c470fd836e3cbd1b3a1dd
#
_cell.length_a   1.000
_cell.length_b   1.000
_cell.length_c   1.000
_cell.angle_alpha   90.00
_cell.angle_beta   90.00
_cell.angle_gamma   90.00
#
_symmetry.space_group_name_H-M   'P 1'
#
loop_
_entity.id
_entity.type
_entity.pdbx_description
1 polymer ?
#
loop_
_entity_poly.entity_id
_entity_poly.type
_entity_poly.pdbx_seq_one_letter_code
_entity_poly.pdbx_strand_id
1 'polypeptide(L)'
;MTIHSAEFFPHCLAFSTQLLIKPTPYPHHNSLLSCINPSPHDSITRNPPKVVKVCAETRPTLLQSHGCRETHLIKLLNRSCKSGKFNESLYFLECLVKNKGYKPDVILCTKLMQGFFNSKNFKKAIRVMEILESHGDPDVFAYNALINGFCKLNQIESANQVLNRMRDRGFSPDIITYNIMIGSLCSRGKLRLALKALDQLLDDNCEPTVITYTILIEATVLEGGINEAMKLFDEMLSKGLLPDMYTYNAIVRGLCREGMLDRAFAFVRSLPGKGFKPDVISYNMLLRAILTARKWNDGEKLVTEMYSIGCEPNVVTYSILISSFCREGKIDEAADVLKLMMEKGLSPDTYSYDPLISALCKEGKLDLAIEFIDCMISNGCLPDIVNYNTILSALCKNGNADLAMEIFEKLREIGSCPPDVSSYNTMFSALWNNGDRTQALRMVSEMIEKGIDPDEFTYNSLVSCLCRDGMVDEALELLEDMEGSGFQLTVITYNIVILGLCKAHRINDAIGKLAEMVEKGCRPNETTYVLLIEGIGFAGWRSEAMEMANSLFAMNAISKDSFKRLNKTFPMLDVYKDIVSTGN
;
A
#
# COMPACT_ATOMS: atom_id res chain seq x y z
N MET A 1 6.55 3.13 -48.33
CA MET A 1 5.54 3.65 -47.39
C MET A 1 6.29 4.11 -46.14
N THR A 2 6.85 5.28 -46.24
CA THR A 2 7.50 6.04 -45.16
C THR A 2 6.42 6.85 -44.50
N ILE A 3 5.94 6.44 -43.33
CA ILE A 3 4.89 7.11 -42.59
C ILE A 3 5.40 7.38 -41.18
N HIS A 4 5.63 8.68 -40.91
CA HIS A 4 5.46 9.38 -39.64
C HIS A 4 6.16 8.86 -38.39
N SER A 5 7.49 8.80 -38.43
CA SER A 5 8.30 8.76 -37.21
C SER A 5 8.66 10.15 -36.64
N ALA A 6 8.19 11.22 -37.29
CA ALA A 6 8.52 12.61 -36.94
C ALA A 6 7.42 13.34 -36.16
N GLU A 7 6.25 12.74 -35.95
CA GLU A 7 5.09 13.44 -35.37
C GLU A 7 4.90 13.24 -33.85
N PHE A 8 5.69 12.40 -33.20
CA PHE A 8 5.45 12.08 -31.79
C PHE A 8 6.08 13.06 -30.79
N PHE A 9 7.14 13.79 -31.18
CA PHE A 9 7.86 14.67 -30.26
C PHE A 9 8.11 16.11 -30.76
N PRO A 10 8.19 16.42 -32.08
CA PRO A 10 8.44 17.79 -32.53
C PRO A 10 7.22 18.72 -32.45
N HIS A 11 5.98 18.22 -32.40
CA HIS A 11 4.79 19.07 -32.29
C HIS A 11 4.51 19.55 -30.86
N CYS A 12 5.09 18.95 -29.84
CA CYS A 12 5.01 19.44 -28.46
C CYS A 12 5.73 20.79 -28.24
N LEU A 13 6.66 21.16 -29.09
CA LEU A 13 7.42 22.43 -28.97
C LEU A 13 6.75 23.65 -29.65
N ALA A 14 5.72 23.47 -30.46
CA ALA A 14 5.10 24.56 -31.25
C ALA A 14 3.80 25.13 -30.67
N PHE A 15 3.18 24.48 -29.66
CA PHE A 15 1.87 24.91 -29.14
C PHE A 15 1.90 25.64 -27.78
N SER A 16 3.06 25.78 -27.15
CA SER A 16 3.19 26.44 -25.83
C SER A 16 3.08 27.96 -25.85
N THR A 17 2.81 28.60 -27.00
CA THR A 17 2.73 30.07 -27.10
C THR A 17 1.33 30.63 -27.28
N GLN A 18 0.27 29.83 -27.42
CA GLN A 18 -1.09 30.36 -27.65
C GLN A 18 -2.05 30.32 -26.45
N LEU A 19 -1.70 29.63 -25.35
CA LEU A 19 -2.53 29.58 -24.14
C LEU A 19 -2.15 30.61 -23.06
N LEU A 20 -1.11 31.42 -23.27
CA LEU A 20 -0.60 32.39 -22.27
C LEU A 20 -1.03 33.83 -22.44
N ILE A 21 -1.98 34.17 -23.33
CA ILE A 21 -2.45 35.56 -23.48
C ILE A 21 -3.97 35.63 -23.52
N LYS A 22 -4.59 35.75 -22.36
CA LYS A 22 -5.66 36.70 -22.00
C LYS A 22 -6.01 36.53 -20.52
N PRO A 23 -5.91 37.56 -19.68
CA PRO A 23 -6.56 37.59 -18.40
C PRO A 23 -8.05 37.82 -18.65
N THR A 24 -8.87 36.78 -18.56
CA THR A 24 -10.31 36.96 -18.42
C THR A 24 -10.63 37.05 -16.92
N PRO A 25 -11.58 37.89 -16.53
CA PRO A 25 -11.94 38.07 -15.15
C PRO A 25 -12.50 36.76 -14.58
N TYR A 26 -12.09 36.43 -13.39
CA TYR A 26 -12.50 35.30 -12.56
C TYR A 26 -13.88 34.74 -12.94
N PRO A 27 -13.98 33.53 -13.51
CA PRO A 27 -15.22 32.79 -13.44
C PRO A 27 -15.25 32.05 -12.11
N HIS A 28 -16.31 32.24 -11.42
CA HIS A 28 -16.73 31.72 -10.15
C HIS A 28 -16.17 30.35 -9.80
N HIS A 29 -15.66 30.19 -8.57
CA HIS A 29 -15.32 28.96 -7.83
C HIS A 29 -16.45 27.91 -7.72
N ASN A 30 -17.36 27.87 -8.68
CA ASN A 30 -18.56 27.03 -8.64
C ASN A 30 -18.43 25.68 -9.34
N SER A 31 -17.31 25.39 -10.04
CA SER A 31 -17.25 24.19 -10.87
C SER A 31 -17.00 22.91 -10.03
N LEU A 32 -16.04 22.93 -9.14
CA LEU A 32 -15.82 21.81 -8.19
C LEU A 32 -17.03 21.57 -7.30
N LEU A 33 -17.74 22.66 -6.97
CA LEU A 33 -18.91 22.66 -6.11
C LEU A 33 -20.17 22.20 -6.87
N SER A 34 -20.25 22.42 -8.19
CA SER A 34 -21.36 21.96 -9.02
C SER A 34 -21.26 20.47 -9.41
N CYS A 35 -20.05 19.94 -9.52
CA CYS A 35 -19.81 18.55 -9.88
C CYS A 35 -20.11 17.59 -8.73
N ILE A 36 -20.16 18.09 -7.51
CA ILE A 36 -20.54 17.32 -6.32
C ILE A 36 -22.07 17.23 -6.14
N ASN A 37 -22.89 17.97 -6.88
CA ASN A 37 -24.34 17.88 -6.82
C ASN A 37 -24.90 16.90 -7.87
N PRO A 38 -25.55 15.79 -7.49
CA PRO A 38 -26.30 14.99 -8.43
C PRO A 38 -27.54 15.76 -8.88
N SER A 39 -27.81 15.78 -10.20
CA SER A 39 -29.03 16.35 -10.76
C SER A 39 -30.27 15.75 -10.09
N PRO A 40 -31.32 16.57 -9.87
CA PRO A 40 -32.51 16.13 -9.15
C PRO A 40 -33.51 15.41 -10.08
N HIS A 41 -33.15 14.21 -10.55
CA HIS A 41 -34.09 13.28 -11.15
C HIS A 41 -33.63 11.85 -10.87
N ASP A 42 -34.03 11.36 -9.70
CA ASP A 42 -34.50 9.98 -9.51
C ASP A 42 -34.99 9.82 -8.07
N SER A 43 -36.28 10.12 -7.90
CA SER A 43 -37.04 9.83 -6.69
C SER A 43 -37.33 8.32 -6.61
N ILE A 44 -36.44 7.56 -6.01
CA ILE A 44 -36.75 6.23 -5.52
C ILE A 44 -36.73 6.28 -3.98
N THR A 45 -37.94 6.28 -3.43
CA THR A 45 -38.23 6.11 -2.02
C THR A 45 -37.56 4.86 -1.47
N ARG A 46 -36.52 5.01 -0.68
CA ARG A 46 -36.00 3.96 0.19
C ARG A 46 -36.22 4.35 1.65
N ASN A 47 -37.05 3.55 2.30
CA ASN A 47 -37.23 3.58 3.76
C ASN A 47 -35.89 3.43 4.49
N PRO A 48 -35.69 4.12 5.62
CA PRO A 48 -34.47 4.00 6.41
C PRO A 48 -34.34 2.58 6.98
N PRO A 49 -33.13 2.00 7.02
CA PRO A 49 -32.93 0.71 7.67
C PRO A 49 -33.15 0.86 9.17
N LYS A 50 -34.04 0.05 9.71
CA LYS A 50 -34.26 -0.11 11.17
C LYS A 50 -32.94 -0.53 11.81
N VAL A 51 -32.53 0.25 12.81
CA VAL A 51 -31.45 -0.10 13.74
C VAL A 51 -31.75 -1.48 14.33
N VAL A 52 -31.01 -2.48 13.90
CA VAL A 52 -31.05 -3.81 14.52
C VAL A 52 -30.09 -3.76 15.70
N LYS A 53 -30.63 -3.68 16.91
CA LYS A 53 -29.92 -3.97 18.15
C LYS A 53 -29.21 -5.32 18.00
N VAL A 54 -27.92 -5.34 18.27
CA VAL A 54 -27.13 -6.56 18.48
C VAL A 54 -27.75 -7.29 19.67
N CYS A 55 -28.56 -8.30 19.38
CA CYS A 55 -29.01 -9.27 20.36
C CYS A 55 -27.98 -10.39 20.44
N ALA A 56 -27.54 -10.62 21.67
CA ALA A 56 -26.80 -11.77 22.12
C ALA A 56 -27.28 -13.08 21.48
N GLU A 57 -26.34 -14.00 21.37
CA GLU A 57 -26.49 -15.39 20.92
C GLU A 57 -27.88 -15.98 21.14
N THR A 58 -28.76 -15.84 20.18
CA THR A 58 -29.97 -16.66 20.11
C THR A 58 -29.59 -18.00 19.50
N ARG A 59 -29.36 -19.00 20.35
CA ARG A 59 -29.50 -20.41 19.94
C ARG A 59 -30.84 -20.52 19.20
N PRO A 60 -30.89 -21.13 18.00
CA PRO A 60 -32.16 -21.35 17.32
C PRO A 60 -32.99 -22.35 18.13
N THR A 61 -33.95 -21.82 18.87
CA THR A 61 -34.99 -22.58 19.57
C THR A 61 -36.06 -23.09 18.59
N LEU A 62 -35.64 -23.76 17.55
CA LEU A 62 -36.53 -24.43 16.61
C LEU A 62 -35.92 -25.77 16.23
N LEU A 63 -36.05 -26.78 17.08
CA LEU A 63 -36.02 -28.18 16.67
C LEU A 63 -36.09 -29.12 17.92
N GLN A 64 -37.14 -28.93 18.72
CA GLN A 64 -37.68 -30.02 19.53
C GLN A 64 -39.02 -30.48 18.93
N SER A 65 -38.96 -31.07 17.72
CA SER A 65 -40.06 -31.87 17.21
C SER A 65 -39.46 -33.02 16.41
N HIS A 66 -39.71 -34.22 16.89
CA HIS A 66 -39.40 -35.48 16.25
C HIS A 66 -39.93 -35.48 14.80
N GLY A 67 -39.05 -35.69 13.80
CA GLY A 67 -39.47 -36.01 12.45
C GLY A 67 -38.99 -35.13 11.31
N CYS A 68 -37.94 -34.33 11.45
CA CYS A 68 -37.34 -33.67 10.27
C CYS A 68 -36.66 -34.75 9.41
N ARG A 69 -37.26 -35.06 8.22
CA ARG A 69 -36.68 -36.01 7.26
C ARG A 69 -35.31 -35.51 6.84
N GLU A 70 -34.34 -36.40 6.76
CA GLU A 70 -32.94 -36.15 6.34
C GLU A 70 -32.88 -35.28 5.05
N THR A 71 -33.75 -35.53 4.07
CA THR A 71 -33.89 -34.76 2.85
C THR A 71 -34.21 -33.27 3.08
N HIS A 72 -34.89 -32.92 4.18
CA HIS A 72 -35.19 -31.51 4.52
C HIS A 72 -33.97 -30.82 5.10
N LEU A 73 -33.20 -31.49 5.97
CA LEU A 73 -31.95 -30.95 6.53
C LEU A 73 -30.88 -30.74 5.44
N ILE A 74 -30.77 -31.66 4.48
CA ILE A 74 -29.87 -31.51 3.31
C ILE A 74 -30.25 -30.28 2.48
N LYS A 75 -31.55 -30.05 2.23
CA LYS A 75 -32.02 -28.84 1.53
C LYS A 75 -31.71 -27.57 2.30
N LEU A 76 -31.87 -27.55 3.62
CA LEU A 76 -31.53 -26.41 4.49
C LEU A 76 -30.02 -26.15 4.48
N LEU A 77 -29.20 -27.20 4.61
CA LEU A 77 -27.75 -27.14 4.54
C LEU A 77 -27.28 -26.51 3.22
N ASN A 78 -27.80 -27.00 2.08
CA ASN A 78 -27.45 -26.46 0.77
C ASN A 78 -27.92 -25.02 0.57
N ARG A 79 -29.09 -24.67 1.09
CA ARG A 79 -29.64 -23.30 1.01
C ARG A 79 -28.83 -22.34 1.87
N SER A 80 -28.53 -22.68 3.12
CA SER A 80 -27.73 -21.84 4.02
C SER A 80 -26.30 -21.67 3.52
N CYS A 81 -25.70 -22.71 2.93
CA CYS A 81 -24.37 -22.64 2.31
C CYS A 81 -24.36 -21.65 1.11
N LYS A 82 -25.39 -21.73 0.24
CA LYS A 82 -25.53 -20.79 -0.90
C LYS A 82 -25.81 -19.35 -0.46
N SER A 83 -26.51 -19.13 0.65
CA SER A 83 -26.81 -17.81 1.20
C SER A 83 -25.68 -17.23 2.07
N GLY A 84 -24.52 -17.90 2.19
CA GLY A 84 -23.38 -17.44 2.98
C GLY A 84 -23.55 -17.57 4.50
N LYS A 85 -24.60 -18.24 4.98
CA LYS A 85 -24.86 -18.47 6.41
C LYS A 85 -24.09 -19.69 6.93
N PHE A 86 -22.77 -19.62 6.93
CA PHE A 86 -21.89 -20.76 7.22
C PHE A 86 -22.07 -21.35 8.62
N ASN A 87 -22.40 -20.53 9.63
CA ASN A 87 -22.65 -21.03 10.99
C ASN A 87 -23.89 -21.91 11.07
N GLU A 88 -24.99 -21.54 10.40
CA GLU A 88 -26.19 -22.37 10.27
C GLU A 88 -25.89 -23.65 9.51
N SER A 89 -25.09 -23.54 8.43
CA SER A 89 -24.68 -24.68 7.62
C SER A 89 -23.88 -25.71 8.44
N LEU A 90 -22.94 -25.26 9.26
CA LEU A 90 -22.17 -26.16 10.14
C LEU A 90 -23.10 -26.87 11.13
N TYR A 91 -24.04 -26.16 11.73
CA TYR A 91 -25.02 -26.75 12.63
C TYR A 91 -25.85 -27.85 11.95
N PHE A 92 -26.36 -27.59 10.74
CA PHE A 92 -27.11 -28.61 9.98
C PHE A 92 -26.23 -29.80 9.59
N LEU A 93 -24.96 -29.57 9.23
CA LEU A 93 -24.01 -30.65 8.95
C LEU A 93 -23.78 -31.54 10.19
N GLU A 94 -23.55 -30.94 11.36
CA GLU A 94 -23.39 -31.69 12.62
C GLU A 94 -24.66 -32.46 13.01
N CYS A 95 -25.84 -31.89 12.78
CA CYS A 95 -27.12 -32.58 12.99
C CYS A 95 -27.28 -33.81 12.08
N LEU A 96 -26.90 -33.67 10.80
CA LEU A 96 -26.98 -34.75 9.80
C LEU A 96 -26.01 -35.90 10.15
N VAL A 97 -24.80 -35.58 10.59
CA VAL A 97 -23.77 -36.53 10.94
C VAL A 97 -24.11 -37.32 12.24
N LYS A 98 -24.79 -36.66 13.19
CA LYS A 98 -25.31 -37.35 14.39
C LYS A 98 -26.39 -38.37 14.06
N ASN A 99 -27.14 -38.21 13.00
CA ASN A 99 -28.08 -39.19 12.49
C ASN A 99 -27.30 -40.23 11.69
N LYS A 100 -27.15 -41.44 12.23
CA LYS A 100 -26.34 -42.53 11.67
C LYS A 100 -26.65 -42.78 10.19
N GLY A 101 -25.70 -42.47 9.29
CA GLY A 101 -25.75 -42.80 7.86
C GLY A 101 -25.47 -41.68 6.88
N TYR A 102 -25.48 -40.42 7.31
CA TYR A 102 -25.16 -39.31 6.38
C TYR A 102 -23.65 -39.23 6.12
N LYS A 103 -23.28 -39.31 4.83
CA LYS A 103 -21.91 -39.14 4.35
C LYS A 103 -21.73 -37.72 3.82
N PRO A 104 -20.89 -36.86 4.48
CA PRO A 104 -20.65 -35.50 4.02
C PRO A 104 -20.02 -35.45 2.61
N ASP A 105 -20.54 -34.57 1.77
CA ASP A 105 -19.98 -34.31 0.44
C ASP A 105 -18.73 -33.43 0.54
N VAL A 106 -17.66 -33.81 -0.15
CA VAL A 106 -16.37 -33.10 -0.17
C VAL A 106 -16.53 -31.68 -0.70
N ILE A 107 -17.31 -31.49 -1.78
CA ILE A 107 -17.52 -30.17 -2.41
C ILE A 107 -18.21 -29.20 -1.45
N LEU A 108 -19.23 -29.70 -0.73
CA LEU A 108 -19.93 -28.90 0.27
C LEU A 108 -19.01 -28.53 1.45
N CYS A 109 -18.30 -29.50 1.99
CA CYS A 109 -17.35 -29.27 3.10
C CYS A 109 -16.25 -28.28 2.71
N THR A 110 -15.73 -28.37 1.50
CA THR A 110 -14.73 -27.44 0.97
C THR A 110 -15.26 -26.01 0.86
N LYS A 111 -16.49 -25.81 0.37
CA LYS A 111 -17.16 -24.50 0.34
C LYS A 111 -17.35 -23.92 1.74
N LEU A 112 -17.74 -24.75 2.71
CA LEU A 112 -17.89 -24.33 4.12
C LEU A 112 -16.54 -23.93 4.72
N MET A 113 -15.48 -24.69 4.50
CA MET A 113 -14.14 -24.35 4.95
C MET A 113 -13.68 -23.02 4.37
N GLN A 114 -13.85 -22.80 3.04
CA GLN A 114 -13.52 -21.53 2.39
C GLN A 114 -14.33 -20.36 2.98
N GLY A 115 -15.61 -20.55 3.25
CA GLY A 115 -16.48 -19.55 3.88
C GLY A 115 -16.01 -19.17 5.29
N PHE A 116 -15.57 -20.14 6.08
CA PHE A 116 -15.02 -19.90 7.42
C PHE A 116 -13.65 -19.22 7.38
N PHE A 117 -12.80 -19.53 6.41
CA PHE A 117 -11.53 -18.82 6.23
C PHE A 117 -11.76 -17.36 5.82
N ASN A 118 -12.72 -17.08 4.95
CA ASN A 118 -13.07 -15.69 4.56
C ASN A 118 -13.61 -14.87 5.76
N SER A 119 -14.30 -15.54 6.71
CA SER A 119 -14.75 -14.93 7.97
C SER A 119 -13.71 -15.01 9.11
N LYS A 120 -12.46 -15.36 8.80
CA LYS A 120 -11.34 -15.53 9.76
C LYS A 120 -11.60 -16.52 10.90
N ASN A 121 -12.55 -17.45 10.74
CA ASN A 121 -12.92 -18.42 11.77
C ASN A 121 -12.34 -19.81 11.46
N PHE A 122 -11.00 -19.92 11.54
CA PHE A 122 -10.28 -21.14 11.21
C PHE A 122 -10.63 -22.35 12.10
N LYS A 123 -11.01 -22.14 13.37
CA LYS A 123 -11.42 -23.24 14.26
C LYS A 123 -12.62 -24.00 13.71
N LYS A 124 -13.60 -23.31 13.12
CA LYS A 124 -14.75 -23.95 12.49
C LYS A 124 -14.39 -24.62 11.16
N ALA A 125 -13.43 -24.07 10.42
CA ALA A 125 -12.92 -24.73 9.21
C ALA A 125 -12.26 -26.07 9.55
N ILE A 126 -11.41 -26.13 10.59
CA ILE A 126 -10.83 -27.39 11.09
C ILE A 126 -11.94 -28.35 11.50
N ARG A 127 -12.98 -27.87 12.20
CA ARG A 127 -14.10 -28.71 12.63
C ARG A 127 -14.85 -29.34 11.45
N VAL A 128 -15.05 -28.62 10.35
CA VAL A 128 -15.63 -29.17 9.13
C VAL A 128 -14.75 -30.29 8.56
N MET A 129 -13.42 -30.12 8.55
CA MET A 129 -12.50 -31.16 8.09
C MET A 129 -12.52 -32.41 8.99
N GLU A 130 -12.56 -32.24 10.32
CA GLU A 130 -12.71 -33.35 11.26
C GLU A 130 -13.99 -34.16 11.02
N ILE A 131 -15.10 -33.46 10.72
CA ILE A 131 -16.37 -34.12 10.38
C ILE A 131 -16.21 -34.92 9.09
N LEU A 132 -15.59 -34.32 8.06
CA LEU A 132 -15.34 -34.97 6.78
C LEU A 132 -14.45 -36.22 6.94
N GLU A 133 -13.39 -36.11 7.74
CA GLU A 133 -12.47 -37.22 8.01
C GLU A 133 -13.11 -38.38 8.84
N SER A 134 -14.07 -38.06 9.70
CA SER A 134 -14.69 -39.03 10.59
C SER A 134 -15.90 -39.75 9.96
N HIS A 135 -16.60 -39.09 9.05
CA HIS A 135 -17.89 -39.56 8.55
C HIS A 135 -18.02 -39.51 7.01
N GLY A 136 -17.03 -38.94 6.31
CA GLY A 136 -16.96 -38.86 4.86
C GLY A 136 -15.71 -39.52 4.31
N ASP A 137 -15.44 -39.28 3.03
CA ASP A 137 -14.21 -39.69 2.35
C ASP A 137 -13.47 -38.40 1.92
N PRO A 138 -12.55 -37.89 2.74
CA PRO A 138 -11.72 -36.77 2.35
C PRO A 138 -10.85 -37.12 1.15
N ASP A 139 -10.55 -36.13 0.34
CA ASP A 139 -9.65 -36.24 -0.80
C ASP A 139 -8.53 -35.18 -0.74
N VAL A 140 -7.58 -35.25 -1.66
CA VAL A 140 -6.49 -34.27 -1.77
C VAL A 140 -7.03 -32.84 -1.93
N PHE A 141 -8.17 -32.67 -2.61
CA PHE A 141 -8.77 -31.37 -2.82
C PHE A 141 -9.27 -30.71 -1.51
N ALA A 142 -9.82 -31.50 -0.59
CA ALA A 142 -10.25 -31.02 0.73
C ALA A 142 -9.06 -30.55 1.58
N TYR A 143 -7.95 -31.32 1.57
CA TYR A 143 -6.70 -30.94 2.25
C TYR A 143 -6.09 -29.68 1.63
N ASN A 144 -6.04 -29.57 0.29
CA ASN A 144 -5.55 -28.40 -0.42
C ASN A 144 -6.38 -27.15 -0.10
N ALA A 145 -7.70 -27.25 0.06
CA ALA A 145 -8.54 -26.14 0.47
C ALA A 145 -8.24 -25.68 1.91
N LEU A 146 -7.95 -26.59 2.82
CA LEU A 146 -7.58 -26.27 4.20
C LEU A 146 -6.18 -25.62 4.26
N ILE A 147 -5.19 -26.18 3.54
CA ILE A 147 -3.84 -25.62 3.41
C ILE A 147 -3.90 -24.20 2.83
N ASN A 148 -4.64 -24.00 1.74
CA ASN A 148 -4.81 -22.69 1.11
C ASN A 148 -5.45 -21.67 2.07
N GLY A 149 -6.44 -22.10 2.86
CA GLY A 149 -7.08 -21.27 3.87
C GLY A 149 -6.08 -20.77 4.94
N PHE A 150 -5.25 -21.66 5.48
CA PHE A 150 -4.20 -21.29 6.44
C PHE A 150 -3.13 -20.40 5.79
N CYS A 151 -2.75 -20.73 4.56
CA CYS A 151 -1.83 -19.92 3.76
C CYS A 151 -2.33 -18.48 3.60
N LYS A 152 -3.60 -18.27 3.28
CA LYS A 152 -4.21 -16.92 3.18
C LYS A 152 -4.22 -16.16 4.51
N LEU A 153 -4.37 -16.85 5.65
CA LEU A 153 -4.35 -16.25 7.00
C LEU A 153 -2.94 -16.09 7.59
N ASN A 154 -1.89 -16.33 6.82
CA ASN A 154 -0.49 -16.28 7.28
C ASN A 154 -0.13 -17.30 8.38
N GLN A 155 -0.83 -18.40 8.46
CA GLN A 155 -0.58 -19.46 9.46
C GLN A 155 0.16 -20.62 8.81
N ILE A 156 1.43 -20.42 8.45
CA ILE A 156 2.26 -21.40 7.71
C ILE A 156 2.50 -22.67 8.54
N GLU A 157 2.71 -22.52 9.86
CA GLU A 157 2.89 -23.67 10.76
C GLU A 157 1.65 -24.56 10.76
N SER A 158 0.45 -23.97 10.79
CA SER A 158 -0.81 -24.72 10.70
C SER A 158 -0.99 -25.39 9.33
N ALA A 159 -0.57 -24.72 8.25
CA ALA A 159 -0.58 -25.32 6.91
C ALA A 159 0.35 -26.55 6.83
N ASN A 160 1.57 -26.48 7.42
CA ASN A 160 2.50 -27.60 7.51
C ASN A 160 1.93 -28.76 8.36
N GLN A 161 1.24 -28.45 9.47
CA GLN A 161 0.57 -29.47 10.27
C GLN A 161 -0.51 -30.21 9.46
N VAL A 162 -1.27 -29.49 8.64
CA VAL A 162 -2.27 -30.10 7.75
C VAL A 162 -1.60 -30.96 6.67
N LEU A 163 -0.47 -30.52 6.11
CA LEU A 163 0.32 -31.29 5.14
C LEU A 163 0.79 -32.62 5.76
N ASN A 164 1.33 -32.60 6.99
CA ASN A 164 1.75 -33.81 7.70
C ASN A 164 0.54 -34.70 8.00
N ARG A 165 -0.58 -34.15 8.50
CA ARG A 165 -1.82 -34.87 8.72
C ARG A 165 -2.36 -35.56 7.46
N MET A 166 -2.23 -34.94 6.32
CA MET A 166 -2.56 -35.50 5.01
C MET A 166 -1.73 -36.75 4.72
N ARG A 167 -0.39 -36.65 4.92
CA ARG A 167 0.54 -37.81 4.75
C ARG A 167 0.24 -38.96 5.74
N ASP A 168 0.01 -38.63 7.01
CA ASP A 168 -0.32 -39.61 8.05
C ASP A 168 -1.59 -40.39 7.74
N ARG A 169 -2.51 -39.79 6.98
CA ARG A 169 -3.74 -40.42 6.50
C ARG A 169 -3.57 -41.20 5.19
N GLY A 170 -2.36 -41.25 4.63
CA GLY A 170 -2.06 -41.98 3.40
C GLY A 170 -2.35 -41.21 2.11
N PHE A 171 -2.61 -39.91 2.20
CA PHE A 171 -2.77 -39.04 1.01
C PHE A 171 -1.43 -38.40 0.66
N SER A 172 -0.92 -38.68 -0.54
CA SER A 172 0.31 -38.01 -1.03
C SER A 172 -0.02 -36.58 -1.47
N PRO A 173 0.76 -35.58 -1.01
CA PRO A 173 0.69 -34.23 -1.54
C PRO A 173 0.92 -34.22 -3.05
N ASP A 174 0.19 -33.39 -3.76
CA ASP A 174 0.31 -33.22 -5.21
C ASP A 174 0.99 -31.89 -5.58
N ILE A 175 1.23 -31.68 -6.86
CA ILE A 175 1.82 -30.42 -7.37
C ILE A 175 0.99 -29.19 -6.99
N ILE A 176 -0.33 -29.32 -6.87
CA ILE A 176 -1.21 -28.21 -6.46
C ILE A 176 -0.97 -27.87 -4.98
N THR A 177 -0.83 -28.89 -4.11
CA THR A 177 -0.49 -28.73 -2.69
C THR A 177 0.79 -27.90 -2.53
N TYR A 178 1.85 -28.29 -3.24
CA TYR A 178 3.14 -27.59 -3.18
C TYR A 178 3.09 -26.20 -3.79
N ASN A 179 2.42 -26.00 -4.93
CA ASN A 179 2.28 -24.68 -5.54
C ASN A 179 1.50 -23.69 -4.63
N ILE A 180 0.51 -24.15 -3.88
CA ILE A 180 -0.19 -23.33 -2.87
C ILE A 180 0.79 -22.90 -1.77
N MET A 181 1.60 -23.82 -1.25
CA MET A 181 2.56 -23.52 -0.19
C MET A 181 3.69 -22.63 -0.68
N ILE A 182 4.31 -22.96 -1.81
CA ILE A 182 5.38 -22.15 -2.44
C ILE A 182 4.86 -20.74 -2.71
N GLY A 183 3.70 -20.60 -3.37
CA GLY A 183 3.11 -19.30 -3.66
C GLY A 183 2.81 -18.47 -2.41
N SER A 184 2.33 -19.13 -1.34
CA SER A 184 2.10 -18.46 -0.07
C SER A 184 3.38 -18.01 0.64
N LEU A 185 4.44 -18.80 0.58
CA LEU A 185 5.75 -18.45 1.14
C LEU A 185 6.40 -17.32 0.35
N CYS A 186 6.35 -17.39 -0.98
CA CYS A 186 6.86 -16.37 -1.89
C CYS A 186 6.16 -15.01 -1.70
N SER A 187 4.83 -15.00 -1.61
CA SER A 187 4.07 -13.74 -1.43
C SER A 187 4.35 -13.03 -0.09
N ARG A 188 5.07 -13.66 0.83
CA ARG A 188 5.43 -13.15 2.16
C ARG A 188 6.92 -12.95 2.37
N GLY A 189 7.70 -12.97 1.32
CA GLY A 189 9.12 -12.76 1.43
C GLY A 189 9.87 -13.88 2.17
N LYS A 190 9.37 -15.11 2.11
CA LYS A 190 10.01 -16.28 2.75
C LYS A 190 10.64 -17.20 1.70
N LEU A 191 11.42 -16.63 0.79
CA LEU A 191 12.02 -17.33 -0.36
C LEU A 191 12.79 -18.60 0.05
N ARG A 192 13.58 -18.53 1.14
CA ARG A 192 14.35 -19.70 1.61
C ARG A 192 13.46 -20.90 1.99
N LEU A 193 12.27 -20.62 2.55
CA LEU A 193 11.32 -21.68 2.87
C LEU A 193 10.59 -22.19 1.63
N ALA A 194 10.34 -21.31 0.65
CA ALA A 194 9.77 -21.69 -0.64
C ALA A 194 10.71 -22.63 -1.43
N LEU A 195 12.01 -22.35 -1.44
CA LEU A 195 13.00 -23.25 -2.04
C LEU A 195 13.08 -24.60 -1.33
N LYS A 196 13.01 -24.63 0.01
CA LYS A 196 12.91 -25.92 0.75
C LYS A 196 11.63 -26.68 0.41
N ALA A 197 10.51 -25.99 0.15
CA ALA A 197 9.29 -26.65 -0.29
C ALA A 197 9.42 -27.21 -1.73
N LEU A 198 10.24 -26.59 -2.59
CA LEU A 198 10.60 -27.17 -3.88
C LEU A 198 11.43 -28.44 -3.72
N ASP A 199 12.42 -28.47 -2.80
CA ASP A 199 13.20 -29.67 -2.51
C ASP A 199 12.29 -30.81 -2.00
N GLN A 200 11.35 -30.50 -1.08
CA GLN A 200 10.37 -31.48 -0.60
C GLN A 200 9.44 -32.01 -1.71
N LEU A 201 9.06 -31.16 -2.66
CA LEU A 201 8.28 -31.57 -3.83
C LEU A 201 9.04 -32.60 -4.66
N LEU A 202 10.35 -32.39 -4.86
CA LEU A 202 11.23 -33.31 -5.59
C LEU A 202 11.43 -34.62 -4.82
N ASP A 203 11.60 -34.56 -3.49
CA ASP A 203 11.75 -35.73 -2.61
C ASP A 203 10.48 -36.60 -2.64
N ASP A 204 9.30 -36.00 -2.75
CA ASP A 204 8.02 -36.71 -2.89
C ASP A 204 7.76 -37.20 -4.34
N ASN A 205 8.76 -37.17 -5.22
CA ASN A 205 8.69 -37.56 -6.64
C ASN A 205 7.59 -36.81 -7.44
N CYS A 206 7.25 -35.59 -7.03
CA CYS A 206 6.40 -34.70 -7.81
C CYS A 206 7.25 -33.92 -8.80
N GLU A 207 6.82 -33.84 -10.07
CA GLU A 207 7.52 -33.02 -11.07
C GLU A 207 7.09 -31.56 -10.99
N PRO A 208 8.04 -30.60 -10.80
CA PRO A 208 7.74 -29.19 -10.87
C PRO A 208 7.18 -28.81 -12.24
N THR A 209 6.27 -27.84 -12.27
CA THR A 209 5.68 -27.34 -13.52
C THR A 209 6.20 -25.94 -13.86
N VAL A 210 5.84 -25.43 -15.05
CA VAL A 210 6.07 -24.03 -15.45
C VAL A 210 5.56 -23.07 -14.37
N ILE A 211 4.40 -23.33 -13.79
CA ILE A 211 3.81 -22.49 -12.70
C ILE A 211 4.72 -22.49 -11.47
N THR A 212 5.24 -23.64 -11.06
CA THR A 212 6.14 -23.78 -9.89
C THR A 212 7.38 -22.89 -10.05
N TYR A 213 8.06 -23.02 -11.21
CA TYR A 213 9.25 -22.20 -11.50
C TYR A 213 8.92 -20.72 -11.66
N THR A 214 7.81 -20.38 -12.32
CA THR A 214 7.40 -18.97 -12.49
C THR A 214 7.19 -18.27 -11.15
N ILE A 215 6.48 -18.90 -10.21
CA ILE A 215 6.28 -18.36 -8.86
C ILE A 215 7.61 -18.15 -8.13
N LEU A 216 8.53 -19.12 -8.22
CA LEU A 216 9.85 -19.03 -7.59
C LEU A 216 10.73 -17.96 -8.25
N ILE A 217 10.73 -17.88 -9.59
CA ILE A 217 11.47 -16.85 -10.35
C ILE A 217 10.96 -15.46 -9.96
N GLU A 218 9.64 -15.22 -9.92
CA GLU A 218 9.08 -13.93 -9.51
C GLU A 218 9.52 -13.53 -8.10
N ALA A 219 9.44 -14.46 -7.14
CA ALA A 219 9.86 -14.20 -5.77
C ALA A 219 11.37 -13.96 -5.66
N THR A 220 12.16 -14.72 -6.40
CA THR A 220 13.63 -14.60 -6.40
C THR A 220 14.07 -13.27 -7.01
N VAL A 221 13.41 -12.80 -8.08
CA VAL A 221 13.62 -11.45 -8.63
C VAL A 221 13.41 -10.36 -7.57
N LEU A 222 12.45 -10.55 -6.66
CA LEU A 222 12.14 -9.54 -5.64
C LEU A 222 13.12 -9.55 -4.47
N GLU A 223 13.59 -10.72 -4.03
CA GLU A 223 14.35 -10.92 -2.79
C GLU A 223 15.81 -11.31 -3.02
N GLY A 224 16.08 -12.19 -3.98
CA GLY A 224 17.39 -12.78 -4.24
C GLY A 224 18.17 -12.13 -5.39
N GLY A 225 17.51 -11.25 -6.15
CA GLY A 225 18.08 -10.60 -7.32
C GLY A 225 18.02 -11.42 -8.61
N ILE A 226 18.34 -10.75 -9.72
CA ILE A 226 18.18 -11.32 -11.07
C ILE A 226 19.12 -12.51 -11.33
N ASN A 227 20.32 -12.54 -10.75
CA ASN A 227 21.28 -13.60 -11.01
C ASN A 227 20.81 -14.96 -10.47
N GLU A 228 20.19 -14.97 -9.27
CA GLU A 228 19.61 -16.19 -8.70
C GLU A 228 18.34 -16.60 -9.46
N ALA A 229 17.52 -15.65 -9.89
CA ALA A 229 16.35 -15.90 -10.73
C ALA A 229 16.73 -16.53 -12.08
N MET A 230 17.84 -16.08 -12.69
CA MET A 230 18.37 -16.68 -13.92
C MET A 230 18.81 -18.13 -13.74
N LYS A 231 19.36 -18.49 -12.58
CA LYS A 231 19.71 -19.90 -12.30
C LYS A 231 18.46 -20.79 -12.29
N LEU A 232 17.39 -20.33 -11.65
CA LEU A 232 16.11 -21.06 -11.64
C LEU A 232 15.50 -21.13 -13.05
N PHE A 233 15.66 -20.09 -13.85
CA PHE A 233 15.21 -20.06 -15.23
C PHE A 233 16.01 -21.07 -16.09
N ASP A 234 17.33 -21.15 -15.93
CA ASP A 234 18.18 -22.13 -16.63
C ASP A 234 17.88 -23.55 -16.17
N GLU A 235 17.60 -23.76 -14.87
CA GLU A 235 17.16 -25.05 -14.34
C GLU A 235 15.84 -25.49 -14.97
N MET A 236 14.85 -24.58 -15.05
CA MET A 236 13.58 -24.83 -15.73
C MET A 236 13.78 -25.30 -17.16
N LEU A 237 14.66 -24.65 -17.92
CA LEU A 237 14.99 -25.02 -19.30
C LEU A 237 15.69 -26.38 -19.36
N SER A 238 16.61 -26.68 -18.43
CA SER A 238 17.34 -27.96 -18.37
C SER A 238 16.44 -29.16 -18.13
N LYS A 239 15.29 -28.92 -17.43
CA LYS A 239 14.24 -29.92 -17.24
C LYS A 239 13.25 -30.02 -18.41
N GLY A 240 13.51 -29.33 -19.53
CA GLY A 240 12.66 -29.36 -20.72
C GLY A 240 11.34 -28.59 -20.57
N LEU A 241 11.19 -27.79 -19.50
CA LEU A 241 10.00 -26.97 -19.30
C LEU A 241 10.11 -25.69 -20.14
N LEU A 242 9.14 -25.45 -21.03
CA LEU A 242 9.11 -24.24 -21.85
C LEU A 242 8.52 -23.06 -21.04
N PRO A 243 9.30 -21.98 -20.80
CA PRO A 243 8.79 -20.78 -20.14
C PRO A 243 7.62 -20.18 -20.90
N ASP A 244 6.65 -19.62 -20.18
CA ASP A 244 5.55 -18.83 -20.76
C ASP A 244 5.86 -17.31 -20.71
N MET A 245 4.97 -16.49 -21.25
CA MET A 245 5.15 -15.03 -21.24
C MET A 245 5.21 -14.45 -19.82
N TYR A 246 4.56 -15.08 -18.83
CA TYR A 246 4.65 -14.66 -17.43
C TYR A 246 6.07 -14.84 -16.88
N THR A 247 6.68 -15.98 -17.17
CA THR A 247 8.08 -16.27 -16.79
C THR A 247 9.04 -15.27 -17.44
N TYR A 248 8.88 -15.02 -18.76
CA TYR A 248 9.70 -14.04 -19.47
C TYR A 248 9.53 -12.64 -18.91
N ASN A 249 8.29 -12.20 -18.62
CA ASN A 249 7.99 -10.91 -18.03
C ASN A 249 8.55 -10.77 -16.60
N ALA A 250 8.60 -11.85 -15.82
CA ALA A 250 9.25 -11.85 -14.51
C ALA A 250 10.74 -11.54 -14.60
N ILE A 251 11.44 -12.17 -15.57
CA ILE A 251 12.87 -11.90 -15.83
C ILE A 251 13.09 -10.46 -16.32
N VAL A 252 12.27 -9.98 -17.28
CA VAL A 252 12.37 -8.58 -17.78
C VAL A 252 12.18 -7.59 -16.62
N ARG A 253 11.21 -7.84 -15.74
CA ARG A 253 10.98 -7.03 -14.53
C ARG A 253 12.21 -6.97 -13.63
N GLY A 254 12.86 -8.12 -13.41
CA GLY A 254 14.09 -8.23 -12.63
C GLY A 254 15.24 -7.43 -13.22
N LEU A 255 15.49 -7.59 -14.51
CA LEU A 255 16.53 -6.86 -15.24
C LEU A 255 16.29 -5.34 -15.20
N CYS A 256 15.05 -4.91 -15.40
CA CYS A 256 14.66 -3.50 -15.32
C CYS A 256 14.84 -2.93 -13.90
N ARG A 257 14.50 -3.69 -12.87
CA ARG A 257 14.62 -3.28 -11.47
C ARG A 257 16.08 -3.08 -11.04
N GLU A 258 16.97 -3.93 -11.51
CA GLU A 258 18.42 -3.82 -11.25
C GLU A 258 19.12 -2.81 -12.18
N GLY A 259 18.38 -2.13 -13.06
CA GLY A 259 18.93 -1.14 -13.99
C GLY A 259 19.72 -1.73 -15.14
N MET A 260 19.66 -3.06 -15.36
CA MET A 260 20.36 -3.76 -16.43
C MET A 260 19.62 -3.63 -17.78
N LEU A 261 19.41 -2.38 -18.22
CA LEU A 261 18.56 -2.06 -19.37
C LEU A 261 19.01 -2.75 -20.65
N ASP A 262 20.32 -2.75 -20.95
CA ASP A 262 20.85 -3.36 -22.17
C ASP A 262 20.56 -4.86 -22.24
N ARG A 263 20.68 -5.55 -21.10
CA ARG A 263 20.33 -6.97 -20.99
C ARG A 263 18.81 -7.18 -21.12
N ALA A 264 18.00 -6.31 -20.53
CA ALA A 264 16.54 -6.37 -20.65
C ALA A 264 16.09 -6.22 -22.11
N PHE A 265 16.65 -5.25 -22.84
CA PHE A 265 16.41 -5.08 -24.28
C PHE A 265 16.82 -6.30 -25.11
N ALA A 266 18.05 -6.79 -24.91
CA ALA A 266 18.55 -7.97 -25.61
C ALA A 266 17.64 -9.18 -25.35
N PHE A 267 17.16 -9.32 -24.10
CA PHE A 267 16.28 -10.42 -23.71
C PHE A 267 14.92 -10.34 -24.42
N VAL A 268 14.24 -9.17 -24.39
CA VAL A 268 12.95 -8.97 -25.06
C VAL A 268 13.07 -9.16 -26.59
N ARG A 269 14.14 -8.62 -27.21
CA ARG A 269 14.40 -8.79 -28.64
C ARG A 269 14.74 -10.23 -29.05
N SER A 270 15.17 -11.08 -28.12
CA SER A 270 15.40 -12.52 -28.37
C SER A 270 14.11 -13.35 -28.38
N LEU A 271 13.01 -12.86 -27.83
CA LEU A 271 11.74 -13.60 -27.70
C LEU A 271 11.15 -14.07 -29.04
N PRO A 272 11.14 -13.26 -30.13
CA PRO A 272 10.65 -13.73 -31.43
C PRO A 272 11.41 -14.94 -31.96
N GLY A 273 12.73 -15.00 -31.75
CA GLY A 273 13.54 -16.16 -32.11
C GLY A 273 13.23 -17.43 -31.31
N LYS A 274 12.55 -17.30 -30.18
CA LYS A 274 12.03 -18.40 -29.34
C LYS A 274 10.55 -18.72 -29.59
N GLY A 275 9.93 -18.06 -30.58
CA GLY A 275 8.52 -18.27 -30.93
C GLY A 275 7.53 -17.44 -30.10
N PHE A 276 7.98 -16.49 -29.29
CA PHE A 276 7.13 -15.63 -28.47
C PHE A 276 7.11 -14.20 -29.02
N LYS A 277 5.92 -13.62 -29.11
CA LYS A 277 5.78 -12.19 -29.47
C LYS A 277 5.78 -11.37 -28.17
N PRO A 278 6.73 -10.42 -28.00
CA PRO A 278 6.68 -9.49 -26.87
C PRO A 278 5.33 -8.76 -26.81
N ASP A 279 4.78 -8.64 -25.62
CA ASP A 279 3.48 -8.01 -25.39
C ASP A 279 3.64 -6.56 -24.88
N VAL A 280 2.52 -5.85 -24.79
CA VAL A 280 2.49 -4.47 -24.27
C VAL A 280 3.04 -4.40 -22.84
N ILE A 281 2.91 -5.47 -22.04
CA ILE A 281 3.41 -5.54 -20.67
C ILE A 281 4.95 -5.50 -20.66
N SER A 282 5.61 -6.31 -21.51
CA SER A 282 7.07 -6.31 -21.66
C SER A 282 7.60 -4.93 -22.04
N TYR A 283 6.97 -4.29 -23.03
CA TYR A 283 7.35 -2.96 -23.48
C TYR A 283 7.10 -1.88 -22.42
N ASN A 284 5.99 -1.92 -21.69
CA ASN A 284 5.70 -0.99 -20.61
C ASN A 284 6.70 -1.09 -19.44
N MET A 285 7.19 -2.30 -19.14
CA MET A 285 8.26 -2.47 -18.15
C MET A 285 9.56 -1.81 -18.59
N LEU A 286 9.97 -2.05 -19.86
CA LEU A 286 11.15 -1.41 -20.44
C LEU A 286 11.00 0.11 -20.48
N LEU A 287 9.85 0.62 -20.95
CA LEU A 287 9.57 2.05 -21.04
C LEU A 287 9.67 2.73 -19.66
N ARG A 288 9.04 2.15 -18.65
CA ARG A 288 9.12 2.65 -17.27
C ARG A 288 10.56 2.71 -16.78
N ALA A 289 11.36 1.65 -17.00
CA ALA A 289 12.74 1.58 -16.56
C ALA A 289 13.63 2.59 -17.27
N ILE A 290 13.47 2.77 -18.58
CA ILE A 290 14.20 3.74 -19.41
C ILE A 290 13.90 5.17 -18.96
N LEU A 291 12.62 5.51 -18.79
CA LEU A 291 12.20 6.84 -18.38
C LEU A 291 12.59 7.15 -16.92
N THR A 292 12.64 6.12 -16.07
CA THR A 292 13.21 6.27 -14.71
C THR A 292 14.71 6.55 -14.75
N ALA A 293 15.44 5.97 -15.73
CA ALA A 293 16.85 6.26 -15.97
C ALA A 293 17.08 7.57 -16.76
N ARG A 294 16.04 8.37 -17.05
CA ARG A 294 16.04 9.64 -17.79
C ARG A 294 16.56 9.53 -19.24
N LYS A 295 16.46 8.35 -19.85
CA LYS A 295 16.88 8.10 -21.24
C LYS A 295 15.72 8.34 -22.22
N TRP A 296 15.29 9.60 -22.37
CA TRP A 296 14.11 9.98 -23.16
C TRP A 296 14.17 9.54 -24.62
N ASN A 297 15.30 9.75 -25.29
CA ASN A 297 15.50 9.35 -26.70
C ASN A 297 15.33 7.84 -26.91
N ASP A 298 15.73 7.02 -25.94
CA ASP A 298 15.56 5.58 -26.02
C ASP A 298 14.11 5.17 -25.74
N GLY A 299 13.41 5.93 -24.87
CA GLY A 299 11.98 5.77 -24.64
C GLY A 299 11.16 6.04 -25.91
N GLU A 300 11.47 7.11 -26.66
CA GLU A 300 10.83 7.44 -27.93
C GLU A 300 11.03 6.33 -28.97
N LYS A 301 12.29 5.86 -29.12
CA LYS A 301 12.60 4.74 -30.02
C LYS A 301 11.81 3.50 -29.66
N LEU A 302 11.65 3.22 -28.35
CA LEU A 302 10.91 2.06 -27.88
C LEU A 302 9.42 2.16 -28.22
N VAL A 303 8.79 3.32 -28.05
CA VAL A 303 7.39 3.53 -28.43
C VAL A 303 7.23 3.40 -29.94
N THR A 304 8.17 3.92 -30.74
CA THR A 304 8.19 3.75 -32.19
C THR A 304 8.34 2.28 -32.59
N GLU A 305 9.21 1.52 -31.90
CA GLU A 305 9.38 0.07 -32.08
C GLU A 305 8.07 -0.67 -31.78
N MET A 306 7.34 -0.31 -30.70
CA MET A 306 6.02 -0.89 -30.38
C MET A 306 5.05 -0.78 -31.55
N TYR A 307 4.92 0.41 -32.15
CA TYR A 307 4.06 0.61 -33.32
C TYR A 307 4.50 -0.22 -34.52
N SER A 308 5.80 -0.28 -34.81
CA SER A 308 6.35 -0.99 -35.97
C SER A 308 6.07 -2.49 -35.96
N ILE A 309 5.98 -3.11 -34.79
CA ILE A 309 5.68 -4.54 -34.61
C ILE A 309 4.19 -4.83 -34.38
N GLY A 310 3.33 -3.79 -34.45
CA GLY A 310 1.90 -3.91 -34.22
C GLY A 310 1.52 -4.16 -32.76
N CYS A 311 2.34 -3.68 -31.82
CA CYS A 311 2.08 -3.68 -30.38
C CYS A 311 1.63 -2.28 -29.99
N GLU A 312 0.34 -1.98 -30.13
CA GLU A 312 -0.19 -0.63 -29.91
C GLU A 312 -0.08 -0.21 -28.43
N PRO A 313 0.41 1.03 -28.16
CA PRO A 313 0.38 1.61 -26.82
C PRO A 313 -1.04 1.64 -26.23
N ASN A 314 -1.18 1.27 -24.98
CA ASN A 314 -2.44 1.27 -24.26
C ASN A 314 -2.48 2.36 -23.16
N VAL A 315 -3.60 2.43 -22.41
CA VAL A 315 -3.77 3.38 -21.28
C VAL A 315 -2.55 3.37 -20.35
N VAL A 316 -2.02 2.20 -20.00
CA VAL A 316 -0.86 2.08 -19.10
C VAL A 316 0.40 2.69 -19.73
N THR A 317 0.62 2.52 -21.04
CA THR A 317 1.76 3.13 -21.75
C THR A 317 1.72 4.65 -21.65
N TYR A 318 0.57 5.26 -21.92
CA TYR A 318 0.37 6.71 -21.82
C TYR A 318 0.50 7.19 -20.38
N SER A 319 -0.05 6.48 -19.39
CA SER A 319 0.08 6.83 -17.96
C SER A 319 1.54 6.81 -17.49
N ILE A 320 2.37 5.88 -18.02
CA ILE A 320 3.83 5.85 -17.76
C ILE A 320 4.50 7.11 -18.31
N LEU A 321 4.16 7.55 -19.51
CA LEU A 321 4.70 8.77 -20.13
C LEU A 321 4.29 10.01 -19.31
N ILE A 322 2.99 10.17 -19.03
CA ILE A 322 2.43 11.28 -18.23
C ILE A 322 3.14 11.36 -16.87
N SER A 323 3.17 10.25 -16.13
CA SER A 323 3.81 10.17 -14.81
C SER A 323 5.31 10.51 -14.87
N SER A 324 5.99 10.15 -15.96
CA SER A 324 7.41 10.43 -16.13
C SER A 324 7.66 11.92 -16.45
N PHE A 325 6.85 12.54 -17.31
CA PHE A 325 6.90 13.99 -17.58
C PHE A 325 6.59 14.81 -16.33
N CYS A 326 5.56 14.45 -15.57
CA CYS A 326 5.20 15.11 -14.30
C CYS A 326 6.33 15.05 -13.28
N ARG A 327 7.05 13.91 -13.19
CA ARG A 327 8.20 13.74 -12.29
C ARG A 327 9.37 14.65 -12.63
N GLU A 328 9.52 15.03 -13.89
CA GLU A 328 10.56 15.96 -14.37
C GLU A 328 10.10 17.43 -14.38
N GLY A 329 8.88 17.72 -13.91
CA GLY A 329 8.33 19.06 -13.90
C GLY A 329 7.86 19.53 -15.29
N LYS A 330 7.74 18.64 -16.27
CA LYS A 330 7.28 18.92 -17.63
C LYS A 330 5.77 18.72 -17.73
N ILE A 331 5.01 19.59 -17.06
CA ILE A 331 3.56 19.41 -16.91
C ILE A 331 2.83 19.66 -18.24
N ASP A 332 3.28 20.60 -19.04
CA ASP A 332 2.67 20.93 -20.32
C ASP A 332 2.77 19.74 -21.30
N GLU A 333 3.95 19.12 -21.39
CA GLU A 333 4.15 17.92 -22.18
C GLU A 333 3.33 16.73 -21.68
N ALA A 334 3.16 16.60 -20.36
CA ALA A 334 2.31 15.59 -19.78
C ALA A 334 0.83 15.79 -20.14
N ALA A 335 0.35 17.04 -20.18
CA ALA A 335 -1.01 17.39 -20.60
C ALA A 335 -1.22 17.12 -22.09
N ASP A 336 -0.22 17.41 -22.94
CA ASP A 336 -0.27 17.08 -24.38
C ASP A 336 -0.36 15.57 -24.61
N VAL A 337 0.37 14.76 -23.81
CA VAL A 337 0.28 13.29 -23.88
C VAL A 337 -1.11 12.79 -23.46
N LEU A 338 -1.72 13.40 -22.43
CA LEU A 338 -3.10 13.06 -22.03
C LEU A 338 -4.10 13.36 -23.14
N LYS A 339 -3.96 14.54 -23.80
CA LYS A 339 -4.79 14.91 -24.94
C LYS A 339 -4.64 13.95 -26.11
N LEU A 340 -3.39 13.58 -26.46
CA LEU A 340 -3.10 12.62 -27.51
C LEU A 340 -3.73 11.25 -27.20
N MET A 341 -3.70 10.83 -25.94
CA MET A 341 -4.36 9.60 -25.48
C MET A 341 -5.86 9.62 -25.79
N MET A 342 -6.54 10.72 -25.49
CA MET A 342 -7.98 10.90 -25.78
C MET A 342 -8.25 10.97 -27.29
N GLU A 343 -7.41 11.63 -28.08
CA GLU A 343 -7.51 11.69 -29.54
C GLU A 343 -7.36 10.30 -30.19
N LYS A 344 -6.62 9.40 -29.57
CA LYS A 344 -6.51 7.98 -29.98
C LYS A 344 -7.72 7.13 -29.55
N GLY A 345 -8.73 7.72 -28.89
CA GLY A 345 -9.92 7.03 -28.43
C GLY A 345 -9.72 6.20 -27.18
N LEU A 346 -8.61 6.40 -26.46
CA LEU A 346 -8.36 5.76 -25.17
C LEU A 346 -8.96 6.61 -24.05
N SER A 347 -9.74 6.00 -23.16
CA SER A 347 -10.30 6.68 -21.99
C SER A 347 -9.25 6.74 -20.88
N PRO A 348 -8.81 7.96 -20.45
CA PRO A 348 -7.90 8.09 -19.32
C PRO A 348 -8.52 7.56 -18.02
N ASP A 349 -7.69 6.96 -17.20
CA ASP A 349 -8.04 6.45 -15.88
C ASP A 349 -7.45 7.35 -14.76
N THR A 350 -7.72 7.00 -13.51
CA THR A 350 -7.17 7.69 -12.33
C THR A 350 -5.64 7.80 -12.39
N TYR A 351 -4.96 6.73 -12.84
CA TYR A 351 -3.49 6.73 -12.97
C TYR A 351 -2.95 7.68 -14.04
N SER A 352 -3.80 8.12 -14.97
CA SER A 352 -3.46 9.12 -15.98
C SER A 352 -3.59 10.55 -15.44
N TYR A 353 -4.61 10.82 -14.60
CA TYR A 353 -4.87 12.15 -14.04
C TYR A 353 -4.07 12.46 -12.77
N ASP A 354 -3.90 11.50 -11.85
CA ASP A 354 -3.23 11.69 -10.55
C ASP A 354 -1.85 12.34 -10.64
N PRO A 355 -0.95 11.90 -11.54
CA PRO A 355 0.36 12.51 -11.67
C PRO A 355 0.28 14.00 -12.04
N LEU A 356 -0.65 14.39 -12.93
CA LEU A 356 -0.87 15.76 -13.36
C LEU A 356 -1.41 16.62 -12.21
N ILE A 357 -2.47 16.17 -11.55
CA ILE A 357 -3.07 16.85 -10.40
C ILE A 357 -2.02 17.03 -9.29
N SER A 358 -1.28 15.99 -8.97
CA SER A 358 -0.23 16.03 -7.95
C SER A 358 0.92 16.97 -8.31
N ALA A 359 1.34 17.02 -9.59
CA ALA A 359 2.39 17.90 -10.05
C ALA A 359 1.95 19.37 -10.02
N LEU A 360 0.73 19.69 -10.50
CA LEU A 360 0.14 21.01 -10.44
C LEU A 360 -0.01 21.51 -8.99
N CYS A 361 -0.47 20.66 -8.10
CA CYS A 361 -0.57 20.95 -6.67
C CYS A 361 0.80 21.27 -6.05
N LYS A 362 1.86 20.55 -6.44
CA LYS A 362 3.24 20.81 -5.97
C LYS A 362 3.81 22.13 -6.49
N GLU A 363 3.43 22.54 -7.70
CA GLU A 363 3.81 23.84 -8.28
C GLU A 363 2.94 25.01 -7.77
N GLY A 364 1.90 24.74 -6.98
CA GLY A 364 0.98 25.75 -6.49
C GLY A 364 -0.04 26.24 -7.52
N LYS A 365 -0.15 25.57 -8.68
CA LYS A 365 -1.10 25.88 -9.76
C LYS A 365 -2.46 25.24 -9.46
N LEU A 366 -3.12 25.69 -8.39
CA LEU A 366 -4.33 25.05 -7.86
C LEU A 366 -5.52 25.16 -8.81
N ASP A 367 -5.69 26.30 -9.49
CA ASP A 367 -6.78 26.51 -10.43
C ASP A 367 -6.74 25.46 -11.56
N LEU A 368 -5.55 25.22 -12.12
CA LEU A 368 -5.35 24.18 -13.14
C LEU A 368 -5.57 22.77 -12.59
N ALA A 369 -5.17 22.50 -11.34
CA ALA A 369 -5.42 21.20 -10.71
C ALA A 369 -6.92 20.92 -10.57
N ILE A 370 -7.72 21.95 -10.26
CA ILE A 370 -9.18 21.89 -10.19
C ILE A 370 -9.78 21.66 -11.58
N GLU A 371 -9.30 22.38 -12.60
CA GLU A 371 -9.74 22.16 -13.99
C GLU A 371 -9.49 20.71 -14.46
N PHE A 372 -8.37 20.10 -14.04
CA PHE A 372 -8.10 18.69 -14.35
C PHE A 372 -9.05 17.72 -13.64
N ILE A 373 -9.52 18.03 -12.43
CA ILE A 373 -10.59 17.26 -11.78
C ILE A 373 -11.90 17.38 -12.56
N ASP A 374 -12.26 18.58 -13.01
CA ASP A 374 -13.46 18.78 -13.84
C ASP A 374 -13.35 18.05 -15.19
N CYS A 375 -12.17 18.06 -15.80
CA CYS A 375 -11.87 17.29 -17.00
C CYS A 375 -12.00 15.78 -16.75
N MET A 376 -11.49 15.28 -15.64
CA MET A 376 -11.60 13.89 -15.22
C MET A 376 -13.06 13.45 -15.10
N ILE A 377 -13.89 14.24 -14.42
CA ILE A 377 -15.32 13.98 -14.25
C ILE A 377 -16.04 14.01 -15.61
N SER A 378 -15.75 15.02 -16.44
CA SER A 378 -16.36 15.19 -17.78
C SER A 378 -16.07 14.01 -18.70
N ASN A 379 -14.92 13.36 -18.54
CA ASN A 379 -14.54 12.16 -19.27
C ASN A 379 -15.04 10.84 -18.63
N GLY A 380 -15.90 10.93 -17.60
CA GLY A 380 -16.51 9.77 -16.96
C GLY A 380 -15.60 9.04 -15.96
N CYS A 381 -14.44 9.60 -15.64
CA CYS A 381 -13.55 9.08 -14.61
C CYS A 381 -13.85 9.81 -13.29
N LEU A 382 -14.47 9.13 -12.33
CA LEU A 382 -14.80 9.75 -11.04
C LEU A 382 -13.56 9.90 -10.16
N PRO A 383 -13.31 11.09 -9.59
CA PRO A 383 -12.25 11.29 -8.61
C PRO A 383 -12.47 10.42 -7.36
N ASP A 384 -11.40 9.91 -6.80
CA ASP A 384 -11.40 9.16 -5.57
C ASP A 384 -10.95 10.04 -4.37
N ILE A 385 -10.94 9.45 -3.18
CA ILE A 385 -10.53 10.16 -1.96
C ILE A 385 -9.07 10.62 -2.01
N VAL A 386 -8.21 9.94 -2.77
CA VAL A 386 -6.79 10.29 -2.91
C VAL A 386 -6.64 11.59 -3.71
N ASN A 387 -7.42 11.77 -4.78
CA ASN A 387 -7.45 13.00 -5.57
C ASN A 387 -7.88 14.19 -4.70
N TYR A 388 -8.97 14.03 -3.95
CA TYR A 388 -9.45 15.09 -3.06
C TYR A 388 -8.45 15.39 -1.94
N ASN A 389 -7.85 14.40 -1.30
CA ASN A 389 -6.82 14.60 -0.28
C ASN A 389 -5.58 15.32 -0.83
N THR A 390 -5.21 15.06 -2.08
CA THR A 390 -4.11 15.77 -2.75
C THR A 390 -4.42 17.27 -2.89
N ILE A 391 -5.63 17.61 -3.32
CA ILE A 391 -6.08 19.01 -3.44
C ILE A 391 -6.23 19.67 -2.07
N LEU A 392 -6.87 19.00 -1.10
CA LEU A 392 -7.01 19.52 0.27
C LEU A 392 -5.65 19.84 0.88
N SER A 393 -4.67 18.93 0.74
CA SER A 393 -3.31 19.14 1.23
C SER A 393 -2.62 20.32 0.54
N ALA A 394 -2.83 20.49 -0.76
CA ALA A 394 -2.24 21.60 -1.52
C ALA A 394 -2.88 22.94 -1.15
N LEU A 395 -4.21 23.01 -1.03
CA LEU A 395 -4.94 24.20 -0.58
C LEU A 395 -4.49 24.62 0.82
N CYS A 396 -4.39 23.68 1.75
CA CYS A 396 -3.93 23.94 3.11
C CYS A 396 -2.51 24.46 3.16
N LYS A 397 -1.59 23.90 2.36
CA LYS A 397 -0.19 24.36 2.27
C LYS A 397 -0.05 25.76 1.69
N ASN A 398 -0.96 26.14 0.79
CA ASN A 398 -0.98 27.49 0.17
C ASN A 398 -1.80 28.52 0.97
N GLY A 399 -2.27 28.17 2.17
CA GLY A 399 -2.99 29.08 3.05
C GLY A 399 -4.48 29.25 2.71
N ASN A 400 -5.03 28.45 1.78
CA ASN A 400 -6.43 28.49 1.35
C ASN A 400 -7.29 27.51 2.16
N ALA A 401 -7.19 27.57 3.50
CA ALA A 401 -7.87 26.63 4.39
C ALA A 401 -9.40 26.75 4.33
N ASP A 402 -9.94 27.94 4.07
CA ASP A 402 -11.39 28.17 3.95
C ASP A 402 -11.97 27.38 2.76
N LEU A 403 -11.32 27.44 1.60
CA LEU A 403 -11.72 26.67 0.42
C LEU A 403 -11.55 25.16 0.65
N ALA A 404 -10.46 24.78 1.33
CA ALA A 404 -10.27 23.38 1.71
C ALA A 404 -11.40 22.87 2.62
N MET A 405 -11.85 23.70 3.58
CA MET A 405 -12.97 23.39 4.47
C MET A 405 -14.28 23.23 3.68
N GLU A 406 -14.55 24.12 2.74
CA GLU A 406 -15.74 24.05 1.89
C GLU A 406 -15.81 22.75 1.09
N ILE A 407 -14.68 22.36 0.47
CA ILE A 407 -14.56 21.07 -0.25
C ILE A 407 -14.76 19.89 0.70
N PHE A 408 -14.12 19.94 1.87
CA PHE A 408 -14.22 18.88 2.89
C PHE A 408 -15.66 18.69 3.38
N GLU A 409 -16.38 19.78 3.67
CA GLU A 409 -17.79 19.72 4.10
C GLU A 409 -18.69 19.15 3.02
N LYS A 410 -18.47 19.50 1.76
CA LYS A 410 -19.22 18.91 0.65
C LYS A 410 -18.96 17.43 0.46
N LEU A 411 -17.70 16.98 0.56
CA LEU A 411 -17.38 15.55 0.54
C LEU A 411 -18.11 14.78 1.66
N ARG A 412 -18.26 15.43 2.81
CA ARG A 412 -18.97 14.89 3.96
C ARG A 412 -20.48 14.75 3.73
N GLU A 413 -21.10 15.71 3.03
CA GLU A 413 -22.55 15.74 2.79
C GLU A 413 -22.99 14.75 1.70
N ILE A 414 -22.19 14.56 0.67
CA ILE A 414 -22.59 13.82 -0.55
C ILE A 414 -22.48 12.30 -0.39
N GLY A 415 -21.63 11.84 0.51
CA GLY A 415 -21.52 10.40 0.85
C GLY A 415 -21.02 9.48 -0.26
N SER A 416 -20.76 9.98 -1.49
CA SER A 416 -20.21 9.17 -2.58
C SER A 416 -18.71 8.88 -2.41
N CYS A 417 -18.00 9.80 -1.74
CA CYS A 417 -16.58 9.69 -1.45
C CYS A 417 -16.33 10.27 -0.04
N PRO A 418 -16.66 9.52 1.03
CA PRO A 418 -16.58 10.05 2.40
C PRO A 418 -15.13 10.32 2.79
N PRO A 419 -14.87 11.42 3.55
CA PRO A 419 -13.55 11.71 4.09
C PRO A 419 -13.01 10.54 4.92
N ASP A 420 -11.74 10.24 4.73
CA ASP A 420 -10.99 9.22 5.47
C ASP A 420 -10.09 9.83 6.55
N VAL A 421 -9.35 8.99 7.29
CA VAL A 421 -8.39 9.42 8.32
C VAL A 421 -7.42 10.48 7.78
N SER A 422 -6.94 10.31 6.53
CA SER A 422 -5.99 11.23 5.90
C SER A 422 -6.62 12.61 5.63
N SER A 423 -7.91 12.64 5.23
CA SER A 423 -8.67 13.87 5.04
C SER A 423 -8.78 14.66 6.35
N TYR A 424 -9.19 13.98 7.44
CA TYR A 424 -9.30 14.59 8.76
C TYR A 424 -7.96 15.09 9.29
N ASN A 425 -6.89 14.32 9.16
CA ASN A 425 -5.54 14.70 9.56
C ASN A 425 -5.02 15.93 8.80
N THR A 426 -5.30 16.01 7.51
CA THR A 426 -4.93 17.16 6.68
C THR A 426 -5.65 18.43 7.13
N MET A 427 -6.96 18.36 7.33
CA MET A 427 -7.77 19.49 7.79
C MET A 427 -7.40 19.91 9.22
N PHE A 428 -7.25 18.95 10.14
CA PHE A 428 -6.77 19.21 11.50
C PHE A 428 -5.45 20.00 11.50
N SER A 429 -4.46 19.52 10.76
CA SER A 429 -3.14 20.15 10.70
C SER A 429 -3.21 21.56 10.12
N ALA A 430 -4.05 21.79 9.10
CA ALA A 430 -4.24 23.09 8.48
C ALA A 430 -4.90 24.10 9.44
N LEU A 431 -5.98 23.70 10.08
CA LEU A 431 -6.71 24.54 11.04
C LEU A 431 -5.82 24.91 12.24
N TRP A 432 -5.05 23.93 12.75
CA TRP A 432 -4.11 24.19 13.84
C TRP A 432 -3.02 25.19 13.45
N ASN A 433 -2.46 25.06 12.25
CA ASN A 433 -1.46 25.97 11.72
C ASN A 433 -2.00 27.39 11.50
N ASN A 434 -3.28 27.52 11.18
CA ASN A 434 -3.97 28.80 11.03
C ASN A 434 -4.39 29.42 12.39
N GLY A 435 -4.17 28.73 13.50
CA GLY A 435 -4.49 29.20 14.87
C GLY A 435 -5.91 28.89 15.33
N ASP A 436 -6.75 28.26 14.51
CA ASP A 436 -8.10 27.84 14.91
C ASP A 436 -8.09 26.47 15.60
N ARG A 437 -7.57 26.48 16.83
CA ARG A 437 -7.42 25.28 17.65
C ARG A 437 -8.75 24.62 18.00
N THR A 438 -9.79 25.44 18.21
CA THR A 438 -11.13 24.97 18.57
C THR A 438 -11.74 24.13 17.45
N GLN A 439 -11.64 24.62 16.23
CA GLN A 439 -12.15 23.90 15.06
C GLN A 439 -11.30 22.67 14.75
N ALA A 440 -9.97 22.78 14.91
CA ALA A 440 -9.07 21.63 14.76
C ALA A 440 -9.42 20.47 15.70
N LEU A 441 -9.60 20.73 16.99
CA LEU A 441 -9.99 19.71 17.96
C LEU A 441 -11.39 19.15 17.68
N ARG A 442 -12.32 19.99 17.19
CA ARG A 442 -13.65 19.53 16.77
C ARG A 442 -13.57 18.51 15.64
N MET A 443 -12.64 18.69 14.68
CA MET A 443 -12.41 17.72 13.58
C MET A 443 -12.03 16.35 14.11
N VAL A 444 -11.17 16.30 15.13
CA VAL A 444 -10.75 15.01 15.75
C VAL A 444 -11.93 14.37 16.50
N SER A 445 -12.70 15.15 17.25
CA SER A 445 -13.89 14.63 17.94
C SER A 445 -14.92 14.08 16.96
N GLU A 446 -15.17 14.80 15.86
CA GLU A 446 -16.08 14.36 14.80
C GLU A 446 -15.62 13.07 14.12
N MET A 447 -14.30 12.95 13.86
CA MET A 447 -13.71 11.74 13.31
C MET A 447 -14.04 10.51 14.18
N ILE A 448 -13.85 10.63 15.49
CA ILE A 448 -14.13 9.56 16.46
C ILE A 448 -15.64 9.26 16.53
N GLU A 449 -16.51 10.30 16.57
CA GLU A 449 -17.98 10.15 16.60
C GLU A 449 -18.51 9.40 15.36
N LYS A 450 -17.85 9.56 14.21
CA LYS A 450 -18.19 8.84 12.97
C LYS A 450 -17.66 7.41 12.92
N GLY A 451 -16.94 6.97 13.96
CA GLY A 451 -16.33 5.64 14.01
C GLY A 451 -15.11 5.49 13.10
N ILE A 452 -14.46 6.60 12.76
CA ILE A 452 -13.17 6.61 12.08
C ILE A 452 -12.10 6.65 13.17
N ASP A 453 -11.44 5.51 13.41
CA ASP A 453 -10.44 5.41 14.47
C ASP A 453 -9.17 6.22 14.11
N PRO A 454 -8.65 7.04 15.06
CA PRO A 454 -7.37 7.71 14.90
C PRO A 454 -6.25 6.70 14.64
N ASP A 455 -5.34 7.03 13.74
CA ASP A 455 -4.16 6.23 13.45
C ASP A 455 -2.90 6.80 14.15
N GLU A 456 -1.78 6.12 14.01
CA GLU A 456 -0.48 6.58 14.55
C GLU A 456 -0.13 7.99 14.06
N PHE A 457 -0.47 8.31 12.82
CA PHE A 457 -0.20 9.63 12.24
C PHE A 457 -1.07 10.72 12.90
N THR A 458 -2.33 10.42 13.22
CA THR A 458 -3.24 11.32 13.96
C THR A 458 -2.65 11.67 15.31
N TYR A 459 -2.25 10.67 16.11
CA TYR A 459 -1.63 10.89 17.41
C TYR A 459 -0.33 11.68 17.30
N ASN A 460 0.56 11.32 16.39
CA ASN A 460 1.82 12.04 16.18
C ASN A 460 1.60 13.49 15.75
N SER A 461 0.58 13.77 14.95
CA SER A 461 0.21 15.13 14.54
C SER A 461 -0.30 15.95 15.72
N LEU A 462 -1.18 15.39 16.55
CA LEU A 462 -1.67 16.01 17.78
C LEU A 462 -0.53 16.32 18.76
N VAL A 463 0.30 15.32 19.07
CA VAL A 463 1.46 15.48 19.96
C VAL A 463 2.42 16.56 19.42
N SER A 464 2.68 16.56 18.11
CA SER A 464 3.54 17.57 17.47
C SER A 464 2.97 18.98 17.58
N CYS A 465 1.67 19.12 17.42
CA CYS A 465 0.97 20.39 17.55
C CYS A 465 1.02 20.93 19.00
N LEU A 466 0.72 20.08 19.98
CA LEU A 466 0.79 20.40 21.41
C LEU A 466 2.21 20.79 21.83
N CYS A 467 3.21 20.01 21.46
CA CYS A 467 4.62 20.32 21.74
C CYS A 467 5.08 21.64 21.13
N ARG A 468 4.61 21.98 19.90
CA ARG A 468 4.95 23.24 19.24
C ARG A 468 4.36 24.45 19.94
N ASP A 469 3.17 24.30 20.52
CA ASP A 469 2.47 25.35 21.26
C ASP A 469 2.89 25.45 22.72
N GLY A 470 3.83 24.61 23.16
CA GLY A 470 4.36 24.61 24.53
C GLY A 470 3.51 23.83 25.54
N MET A 471 2.43 23.20 25.09
CA MET A 471 1.55 22.34 25.91
C MET A 471 2.14 20.93 25.99
N VAL A 472 3.29 20.82 26.67
CA VAL A 472 4.07 19.57 26.68
C VAL A 472 3.48 18.54 27.63
N ASP A 473 2.82 18.98 28.70
CA ASP A 473 2.21 18.05 29.67
C ASP A 473 1.00 17.35 29.06
N GLU A 474 0.16 18.08 28.32
CA GLU A 474 -0.97 17.52 27.57
C GLU A 474 -0.48 16.60 26.44
N ALA A 475 0.67 16.92 25.82
CA ALA A 475 1.29 16.04 24.83
C ALA A 475 1.78 14.72 25.44
N LEU A 476 2.25 14.74 26.69
CA LEU A 476 2.67 13.53 27.43
C LEU A 476 1.46 12.68 27.85
N GLU A 477 0.35 13.29 28.31
CA GLU A 477 -0.90 12.59 28.60
C GLU A 477 -1.44 11.89 27.35
N LEU A 478 -1.45 12.59 26.21
CA LEU A 478 -1.90 12.00 24.94
C LEU A 478 -1.01 10.82 24.47
N LEU A 479 0.27 10.85 24.83
CA LEU A 479 1.18 9.74 24.55
C LEU A 479 0.82 8.49 25.37
N GLU A 480 0.43 8.66 26.63
CA GLU A 480 -0.07 7.58 27.48
C GLU A 480 -1.38 6.99 26.94
N ASP A 481 -2.30 7.84 26.45
CA ASP A 481 -3.53 7.42 25.81
C ASP A 481 -3.28 6.62 24.52
N MET A 482 -2.27 7.02 23.72
CA MET A 482 -1.84 6.31 22.53
C MET A 482 -1.35 4.88 22.88
N GLU A 483 -0.53 4.73 23.91
CA GLU A 483 -0.08 3.42 24.39
C GLU A 483 -1.25 2.60 24.96
N GLY A 484 -2.13 3.23 25.74
CA GLY A 484 -3.33 2.60 26.29
C GLY A 484 -4.28 2.08 25.20
N SER A 485 -4.29 2.72 24.04
CA SER A 485 -5.03 2.29 22.83
C SER A 485 -4.34 1.15 22.06
N GLY A 486 -3.16 0.70 22.51
CA GLY A 486 -2.43 -0.43 21.91
C GLY A 486 -1.45 -0.06 20.81
N PHE A 487 -1.20 1.22 20.55
CA PHE A 487 -0.17 1.66 19.63
C PHE A 487 1.21 1.57 20.28
N GLN A 488 2.19 1.10 19.50
CA GLN A 488 3.59 1.14 19.93
C GLN A 488 4.21 2.48 19.55
N LEU A 489 4.90 3.12 20.50
CA LEU A 489 5.62 4.35 20.22
C LEU A 489 6.79 4.09 19.27
N THR A 490 6.85 4.87 18.21
CA THR A 490 7.88 4.77 17.17
C THR A 490 9.01 5.77 17.41
N VAL A 491 10.11 5.61 16.67
CA VAL A 491 11.22 6.59 16.67
C VAL A 491 10.71 8.00 16.35
N ILE A 492 9.71 8.13 15.49
CA ILE A 492 9.12 9.42 15.10
C ILE A 492 8.42 10.04 16.30
N THR A 493 7.59 9.28 17.01
CA THR A 493 6.85 9.73 18.20
C THR A 493 7.82 10.23 19.28
N TYR A 494 8.84 9.44 19.60
CA TYR A 494 9.87 9.85 20.58
C TYR A 494 10.61 11.11 20.16
N ASN A 495 10.98 11.24 18.88
CA ASN A 495 11.66 12.43 18.37
C ASN A 495 10.81 13.70 18.49
N ILE A 496 9.49 13.61 18.26
CA ILE A 496 8.55 14.73 18.43
C ILE A 496 8.54 15.18 19.89
N VAL A 497 8.41 14.25 20.83
CA VAL A 497 8.34 14.55 22.27
C VAL A 497 9.68 15.09 22.79
N ILE A 498 10.79 14.46 22.43
CA ILE A 498 12.13 14.93 22.79
C ILE A 498 12.35 16.37 22.29
N LEU A 499 11.96 16.66 21.04
CA LEU A 499 12.05 18.02 20.50
C LEU A 499 11.16 19.01 21.29
N GLY A 500 9.93 18.60 21.63
CA GLY A 500 9.01 19.40 22.44
C GLY A 500 9.58 19.73 23.82
N LEU A 501 10.09 18.72 24.53
CA LEU A 501 10.72 18.87 25.84
C LEU A 501 11.98 19.74 25.77
N CYS A 502 12.81 19.58 24.74
CA CYS A 502 13.99 20.43 24.53
C CYS A 502 13.60 21.90 24.32
N LYS A 503 12.56 22.18 23.52
CA LYS A 503 12.04 23.55 23.30
C LYS A 503 11.43 24.15 24.57
N ALA A 504 10.84 23.34 25.43
CA ALA A 504 10.32 23.74 26.73
C ALA A 504 11.41 23.85 27.83
N HIS A 505 12.69 23.70 27.47
CA HIS A 505 13.84 23.69 28.40
C HIS A 505 13.77 22.58 29.45
N ARG A 506 13.02 21.51 29.23
CA ARG A 506 12.87 20.33 30.12
C ARG A 506 13.86 19.23 29.72
N ILE A 507 15.16 19.52 29.76
CA ILE A 507 16.21 18.63 29.25
C ILE A 507 16.27 17.30 30.01
N ASN A 508 16.06 17.31 31.32
CA ASN A 508 16.06 16.07 32.13
C ASN A 508 14.95 15.11 31.69
N ASP A 509 13.78 15.65 31.40
CA ASP A 509 12.65 14.85 30.92
C ASP A 509 12.89 14.32 29.48
N ALA A 510 13.58 15.12 28.64
CA ALA A 510 13.98 14.68 27.30
C ALA A 510 14.99 13.52 27.37
N ILE A 511 15.94 13.55 28.29
CA ILE A 511 16.89 12.45 28.56
C ILE A 511 16.14 11.24 29.13
N GLY A 512 15.16 11.44 30.01
CA GLY A 512 14.28 10.37 30.52
C GLY A 512 13.51 9.67 29.41
N LYS A 513 12.97 10.43 28.44
CA LYS A 513 12.28 9.86 27.29
C LYS A 513 13.21 9.12 26.31
N LEU A 514 14.47 9.54 26.18
CA LEU A 514 15.48 8.77 25.45
C LEU A 514 15.79 7.44 26.15
N ALA A 515 15.90 7.43 27.48
CA ALA A 515 16.12 6.20 28.25
C ALA A 515 14.93 5.24 28.10
N GLU A 516 13.69 5.73 28.25
CA GLU A 516 12.47 4.97 28.02
C GLU A 516 12.41 4.36 26.61
N MET A 517 12.77 5.14 25.58
CA MET A 517 12.85 4.68 24.20
C MET A 517 13.76 3.44 24.05
N VAL A 518 14.93 3.48 24.69
CA VAL A 518 15.89 2.36 24.65
C VAL A 518 15.37 1.15 25.44
N GLU A 519 14.79 1.36 26.63
CA GLU A 519 14.22 0.31 27.46
C GLU A 519 13.07 -0.43 26.77
N LYS A 520 12.23 0.28 26.01
CA LYS A 520 11.15 -0.30 25.19
C LYS A 520 11.65 -0.95 23.90
N GLY A 521 12.97 -1.01 23.67
CA GLY A 521 13.58 -1.63 22.51
C GLY A 521 13.50 -0.81 21.21
N CYS A 522 13.05 0.43 21.29
CA CYS A 522 13.02 1.37 20.17
C CYS A 522 14.42 2.00 20.02
N ARG A 523 15.15 1.69 18.94
CA ARG A 523 16.53 2.16 18.76
C ARG A 523 16.56 3.61 18.31
N PRO A 524 17.25 4.51 19.08
CA PRO A 524 17.46 5.88 18.66
C PRO A 524 18.19 5.95 17.30
N ASN A 525 17.82 6.93 16.49
CA ASN A 525 18.50 7.21 15.22
C ASN A 525 19.35 8.48 15.33
N GLU A 526 20.06 8.81 14.26
CA GLU A 526 20.88 10.03 14.19
C GLU A 526 20.08 11.29 14.54
N THR A 527 18.84 11.40 14.05
CA THR A 527 17.95 12.54 14.33
C THR A 527 17.65 12.67 15.82
N THR A 528 17.41 11.56 16.53
CA THR A 528 17.16 11.55 17.99
C THR A 528 18.33 12.19 18.74
N TYR A 529 19.55 11.77 18.42
CA TYR A 529 20.75 12.30 19.08
C TYR A 529 20.99 13.77 18.74
N VAL A 530 20.83 14.17 17.48
CA VAL A 530 20.99 15.55 17.05
C VAL A 530 20.00 16.48 17.74
N LEU A 531 18.72 16.09 17.83
CA LEU A 531 17.69 16.88 18.52
C LEU A 531 18.03 17.09 20.00
N LEU A 532 18.51 16.06 20.68
CA LEU A 532 18.90 16.16 22.08
C LEU A 532 20.14 17.04 22.27
N ILE A 533 21.16 16.89 21.42
CA ILE A 533 22.39 17.72 21.48
C ILE A 533 22.03 19.19 21.24
N GLU A 534 21.22 19.49 20.23
CA GLU A 534 20.73 20.84 19.93
C GLU A 534 19.94 21.40 21.13
N GLY A 535 19.06 20.59 21.76
CA GLY A 535 18.30 20.96 22.94
C GLY A 535 19.19 21.32 24.13
N ILE A 536 20.19 20.49 24.44
CA ILE A 536 21.18 20.71 25.50
C ILE A 536 21.98 22.00 25.22
N GLY A 537 22.45 22.18 23.98
CA GLY A 537 23.22 23.35 23.56
C GLY A 537 22.45 24.66 23.63
N PHE A 538 21.18 24.67 23.25
CA PHE A 538 20.30 25.84 23.35
C PHE A 538 19.82 26.12 24.77
N ALA A 539 19.81 25.12 25.66
CA ALA A 539 19.58 25.31 27.09
C ALA A 539 20.78 25.98 27.85
N GLY A 540 21.86 26.25 27.12
CA GLY A 540 23.04 26.92 27.65
C GLY A 540 24.21 25.98 27.98
N TRP A 541 24.05 24.68 27.92
CA TRP A 541 25.07 23.66 28.24
C TRP A 541 25.84 23.26 26.97
N ARG A 542 26.54 24.25 26.39
CA ARG A 542 27.24 24.09 25.10
C ARG A 542 28.41 23.12 25.16
N SER A 543 29.15 23.12 26.27
CA SER A 543 30.32 22.24 26.47
C SER A 543 29.86 20.77 26.50
N GLU A 544 28.85 20.50 27.30
CA GLU A 544 28.27 19.16 27.47
C GLU A 544 27.63 18.65 26.15
N ALA A 545 26.93 19.54 25.41
CA ALA A 545 26.37 19.22 24.11
C ALA A 545 27.46 18.80 23.11
N MET A 546 28.59 19.53 23.09
CA MET A 546 29.70 19.22 22.18
C MET A 546 30.50 17.99 22.61
N GLU A 547 30.66 17.74 23.92
CA GLU A 547 31.24 16.51 24.43
C GLU A 547 30.41 15.29 24.03
N MET A 548 29.10 15.38 24.17
CA MET A 548 28.18 14.35 23.71
C MET A 548 28.26 14.14 22.17
N ALA A 549 28.33 15.24 21.39
CA ALA A 549 28.48 15.17 19.95
C ALA A 549 29.78 14.47 19.53
N ASN A 550 30.90 14.78 20.19
CA ASN A 550 32.19 14.13 19.95
C ASN A 550 32.15 12.63 20.25
N SER A 551 31.56 12.25 21.39
CA SER A 551 31.41 10.84 21.78
C SER A 551 30.56 10.04 20.80
N LEU A 552 29.41 10.58 20.38
CA LEU A 552 28.53 9.94 19.43
C LEU A 552 29.12 9.87 18.01
N PHE A 553 29.91 10.86 17.61
CA PHE A 553 30.65 10.83 16.36
C PHE A 553 31.74 9.74 16.37
N ALA A 554 32.47 9.60 17.48
CA ALA A 554 33.48 8.55 17.66
C ALA A 554 32.85 7.13 17.60
N MET A 555 31.58 6.99 18.04
CA MET A 555 30.81 5.74 17.98
C MET A 555 30.12 5.53 16.62
N ASN A 556 30.30 6.41 15.63
CA ASN A 556 29.58 6.41 14.36
C ASN A 556 28.04 6.48 14.49
N ALA A 557 27.54 7.05 15.58
CA ALA A 557 26.09 7.23 15.80
C ALA A 557 25.53 8.48 15.12
N ILE A 558 26.39 9.44 14.76
CA ILE A 558 26.04 10.63 13.97
C ILE A 558 26.98 10.77 12.78
N SER A 559 26.45 11.31 11.66
CA SER A 559 27.19 11.51 10.42
C SER A 559 28.16 12.68 10.51
N LYS A 560 29.17 12.68 9.61
CA LYS A 560 30.15 13.77 9.50
C LYS A 560 29.49 15.12 9.19
N ASP A 561 28.40 15.12 8.43
CA ASP A 561 27.71 16.35 8.06
C ASP A 561 26.87 16.90 9.22
N SER A 562 26.20 16.05 9.98
CA SER A 562 25.51 16.44 11.21
C SER A 562 26.50 16.95 12.26
N PHE A 563 27.64 16.30 12.43
CA PHE A 563 28.69 16.76 13.34
C PHE A 563 29.25 18.13 12.94
N LYS A 564 29.51 18.36 11.62
CA LYS A 564 29.96 19.69 11.16
C LYS A 564 28.91 20.78 11.40
N ARG A 565 27.61 20.44 11.22
CA ARG A 565 26.52 21.38 11.52
C ARG A 565 26.48 21.74 13.00
N LEU A 566 26.55 20.77 13.89
CA LEU A 566 26.56 20.98 15.34
C LEU A 566 27.74 21.83 15.76
N ASN A 567 28.96 21.57 15.25
CA ASN A 567 30.16 22.35 15.56
C ASN A 567 30.08 23.80 15.04
N LYS A 568 29.37 24.02 13.92
CA LYS A 568 29.09 25.39 13.41
C LYS A 568 28.06 26.11 14.30
N THR A 569 27.05 25.38 14.81
CA THR A 569 26.00 25.93 15.68
C THR A 569 26.50 26.26 17.08
N PHE A 570 27.38 25.44 17.64
CA PHE A 570 27.94 25.57 18.96
C PHE A 570 29.49 25.59 18.90
N PRO A 571 30.13 26.68 18.38
CA PRO A 571 31.56 26.72 18.27
C PRO A 571 32.17 26.69 19.69
N MET A 572 33.05 25.73 19.93
CA MET A 572 33.88 25.72 21.14
C MET A 572 34.81 26.92 21.06
N LEU A 573 34.68 27.85 21.99
CA LEU A 573 35.69 28.89 22.20
C LEU A 573 36.97 28.18 22.63
N ASP A 574 38.01 28.22 21.80
CA ASP A 574 39.36 27.79 22.14
C ASP A 574 39.89 28.69 23.29
N VAL A 575 39.45 28.43 24.50
CA VAL A 575 39.95 29.14 25.72
C VAL A 575 41.45 28.92 25.94
N TYR A 576 42.07 28.02 25.18
CA TYR A 576 43.50 27.72 25.28
C TYR A 576 44.40 28.53 24.35
N LYS A 577 43.89 29.35 23.41
CA LYS A 577 44.75 30.18 22.57
C LYS A 577 45.13 31.52 23.16
N ASP A 578 44.37 32.03 24.12
CA ASP A 578 44.63 33.32 24.72
C ASP A 578 45.56 33.29 25.95
N ILE A 579 45.87 32.08 26.50
CA ILE A 579 46.80 31.96 27.66
C ILE A 579 48.26 31.82 27.21
N VAL A 580 48.51 31.47 25.96
CA VAL A 580 49.89 31.32 25.44
C VAL A 580 50.43 32.61 24.78
N SER A 581 49.55 33.60 24.50
CA SER A 581 49.97 34.86 23.87
C SER A 581 50.23 36.01 24.82
N THR A 582 50.07 35.82 26.15
CA THR A 582 50.39 36.84 27.16
C THR A 582 51.60 36.48 28.09
N GLY A 583 52.39 35.50 27.65
CA GLY A 583 53.62 35.11 28.33
C GLY A 583 54.83 35.21 27.42
N ASN A 584 55.19 36.48 27.04
CA ASN A 584 56.52 36.90 26.60
C ASN A 584 56.72 38.38 26.92
#